data_f14b436aad21105fd1311e3ae8c43e5e
#
_entry.id   f14b436aad21105fd1311e3ae8c43e5e
#
_cell.length_a   1.000
_cell.length_b   1.000
_cell.length_c   1.000
_cell.angle_alpha   90.00
_cell.angle_beta   90.00
_cell.angle_gamma   90.00
#
_symmetry.space_group_name_H-M   'P 1'
#
loop_
_entity.id
_entity.type
_entity.pdbx_description
1 polymer ?
#
loop_
_entity_poly.entity_id
_entity_poly.type
_entity_poly.pdbx_seq_one_letter_code
_entity_poly.pdbx_strand_id
1 'polypeptide(L)'
;MTPPHYSRTYHRFPLRYPVIYGGAPFVGEGILNNLSLMGCSILSDREVLCGSEVRVSVLLPNQTPALSIDLGTIKWVQGHEFGVEFLRLPLEARQRLNSMLRTELIHLLKTRSNRNDSPELLKQGR
;
A
#
# COMPACT_ATOMS: atom_id res chain seq x y z
N MET A 1 -22.75 -0.70 -4.43
CA MET A 1 -22.27 -0.21 -4.10
C MET A 1 -21.77 -0.03 -3.03
N THR A 2 -21.29 -0.29 -2.61
CA THR A 2 -20.85 -0.06 -1.45
C THR A 2 -20.23 1.17 -1.33
N PRO A 3 -20.60 2.04 -0.61
CA PRO A 3 -19.92 3.26 -0.44
C PRO A 3 -18.55 2.95 -0.03
N PRO A 4 -17.62 3.39 -0.76
CA PRO A 4 -16.28 3.02 -0.48
C PRO A 4 -15.77 3.50 0.82
N HIS A 5 -16.28 4.63 1.28
CA HIS A 5 -15.67 5.17 2.46
C HIS A 5 -15.85 4.30 3.68
N TYR A 6 -16.92 3.56 3.77
CA TYR A 6 -17.07 2.84 4.98
C TYR A 6 -16.40 1.51 4.95
N SER A 7 -15.87 1.11 3.82
CA SER A 7 -15.12 -0.09 3.83
C SER A 7 -13.66 0.19 4.15
N ARG A 8 -13.30 1.45 4.32
CA ARG A 8 -11.92 1.78 4.58
C ARG A 8 -11.70 2.03 6.04
N THR A 9 -11.55 0.96 6.79
CA THR A 9 -11.25 1.05 8.20
C THR A 9 -9.82 1.50 8.42
N TYR A 10 -8.93 1.21 7.49
CA TYR A 10 -7.51 1.48 7.66
C TYR A 10 -7.05 2.53 6.67
N HIS A 11 -6.23 3.44 7.15
CA HIS A 11 -5.70 4.49 6.32
C HIS A 11 -4.78 3.94 5.24
N ARG A 12 -4.85 4.51 4.04
CA ARG A 12 -4.01 4.11 2.92
C ARG A 12 -3.03 5.22 2.60
N PHE A 13 -1.77 4.83 2.43
CA PHE A 13 -0.69 5.78 2.14
C PHE A 13 -0.24 5.62 0.70
N PRO A 14 -0.07 6.73 -0.03
CA PRO A 14 0.38 6.67 -1.43
C PRO A 14 1.88 6.47 -1.52
N LEU A 15 2.34 5.29 -1.19
CA LEU A 15 3.75 4.94 -1.21
C LEU A 15 4.09 4.26 -2.52
N ARG A 16 5.12 4.76 -3.19
CA ARG A 16 5.47 4.30 -4.53
C ARG A 16 6.71 3.43 -4.50
N TYR A 17 6.62 2.29 -3.88
CA TYR A 17 7.73 1.35 -3.82
C TYR A 17 7.60 0.30 -4.91
N PRO A 18 8.72 -0.16 -5.47
CA PRO A 18 8.66 -1.28 -6.42
C PRO A 18 8.18 -2.54 -5.74
N VAL A 19 7.44 -3.35 -6.46
CA VAL A 19 6.97 -4.63 -5.94
C VAL A 19 7.20 -5.72 -6.97
N ILE A 20 7.39 -6.93 -6.46
CA ILE A 20 7.38 -8.13 -7.28
C ILE A 20 6.24 -8.95 -6.73
N TYR A 21 5.38 -9.44 -7.60
CA TYR A 21 4.26 -10.25 -7.16
C TYR A 21 4.22 -11.53 -7.98
N GLY A 22 3.71 -12.58 -7.39
CA GLY A 22 3.69 -13.85 -8.08
C GLY A 22 2.56 -14.74 -7.65
N GLY A 23 2.08 -15.48 -8.59
CA GLY A 23 1.10 -16.53 -8.39
C GLY A 23 1.20 -17.37 -9.63
N ALA A 24 0.54 -18.52 -9.64
CA ALA A 24 0.53 -19.29 -10.85
C ALA A 24 -0.28 -18.53 -11.89
N PRO A 25 0.21 -18.41 -13.09
CA PRO A 25 1.41 -19.05 -13.62
C PRO A 25 2.62 -18.13 -13.76
N PHE A 26 2.55 -16.91 -13.30
CA PHE A 26 3.64 -16.00 -13.63
C PHE A 26 4.03 -15.08 -12.49
N VAL A 27 5.16 -14.43 -12.69
CA VAL A 27 5.66 -13.41 -11.78
C VAL A 27 5.61 -12.09 -12.52
N GLY A 28 5.18 -11.04 -11.86
CA GLY A 28 5.10 -9.72 -12.45
C GLY A 28 5.79 -8.70 -11.59
N GLU A 29 5.96 -7.52 -12.15
CA GLU A 29 6.56 -6.39 -11.46
C GLU A 29 5.58 -5.23 -11.50
N GLY A 30 5.69 -4.38 -10.51
CA GLY A 30 4.83 -3.21 -10.49
C GLY A 30 5.31 -2.18 -9.50
N ILE A 31 4.49 -1.16 -9.34
CA ILE A 31 4.74 -0.09 -8.39
C ILE A 31 3.57 -0.05 -7.44
N LEU A 32 3.88 -0.03 -6.16
CA LEU A 32 2.86 0.10 -5.14
C LEU A 32 2.20 1.47 -5.30
N ASN A 33 0.90 1.49 -5.33
CA ASN A 33 0.17 2.75 -5.46
C ASN A 33 -0.31 3.25 -4.09
N ASN A 34 -0.74 2.33 -3.25
CA ASN A 34 -1.03 2.67 -1.87
C ASN A 34 -0.89 1.43 -1.00
N LEU A 35 -0.81 1.65 0.30
CA LEU A 35 -0.56 0.57 1.24
C LEU A 35 -1.27 0.85 2.54
N SER A 36 -1.85 -0.18 3.14
CA SER A 36 -2.46 -0.13 4.46
C SER A 36 -2.15 -1.43 5.19
N LEU A 37 -2.64 -1.56 6.41
CA LEU A 37 -2.44 -2.79 7.17
C LEU A 37 -3.17 -3.98 6.57
N MET A 38 -4.22 -3.74 5.78
CA MET A 38 -5.05 -4.83 5.28
C MET A 38 -4.86 -5.12 3.80
N GLY A 39 -4.19 -4.26 3.08
CA GLY A 39 -4.04 -4.48 1.65
C GLY A 39 -3.29 -3.37 0.96
N CYS A 40 -3.18 -3.50 -0.34
CA CYS A 40 -2.48 -2.51 -1.14
C CYS A 40 -3.07 -2.49 -2.54
N SER A 41 -2.69 -1.48 -3.33
CA SER A 41 -2.96 -1.52 -4.75
C SER A 41 -1.65 -1.38 -5.50
N ILE A 42 -1.59 -2.00 -6.67
CA ILE A 42 -0.37 -2.12 -7.45
C ILE A 42 -0.66 -1.73 -8.89
N LEU A 43 0.22 -0.90 -9.45
CA LEU A 43 0.23 -0.63 -10.88
C LEU A 43 1.21 -1.61 -11.50
N SER A 44 0.73 -2.41 -12.41
CA SER A 44 1.46 -3.58 -12.89
C SER A 44 1.89 -3.45 -14.33
N ASP A 45 2.84 -4.27 -14.73
CA ASP A 45 3.27 -4.35 -16.11
C ASP A 45 2.37 -5.25 -16.94
N ARG A 46 1.38 -5.88 -16.33
CA ARG A 46 0.46 -6.76 -17.05
C ARG A 46 -0.85 -6.86 -16.31
N GLU A 47 -1.85 -7.40 -17.00
CA GLU A 47 -3.14 -7.59 -16.37
C GLU A 47 -3.14 -8.87 -15.55
N VAL A 48 -3.94 -8.87 -14.51
CA VAL A 48 -4.07 -10.02 -13.63
C VAL A 48 -5.54 -10.38 -13.50
N LEU A 49 -5.81 -11.54 -12.92
CA LEU A 49 -7.18 -12.01 -12.79
C LEU A 49 -7.72 -11.74 -11.40
N CYS A 50 -8.87 -11.10 -11.34
CA CYS A 50 -9.56 -10.86 -10.08
C CYS A 50 -9.89 -12.20 -9.43
N GLY A 51 -9.69 -12.28 -8.12
CA GLY A 51 -9.93 -13.52 -7.38
C GLY A 51 -8.72 -14.40 -7.23
N SER A 52 -7.64 -14.08 -7.96
CA SER A 52 -6.43 -14.90 -7.88
C SER A 52 -5.70 -14.68 -6.58
N GLU A 53 -5.01 -15.70 -6.13
CA GLU A 53 -4.12 -15.58 -4.98
C GLU A 53 -2.75 -15.15 -5.46
N VAL A 54 -2.08 -14.37 -4.64
CA VAL A 54 -0.83 -13.78 -5.05
C VAL A 54 0.06 -13.57 -3.83
N ARG A 55 1.38 -13.69 -4.04
CA ARG A 55 2.37 -13.30 -3.05
C ARG A 55 2.92 -11.97 -3.50
N VAL A 56 3.25 -11.11 -2.56
CA VAL A 56 3.77 -9.79 -2.89
C VAL A 56 5.02 -9.53 -2.07
N SER A 57 6.05 -9.03 -2.73
CA SER A 57 7.27 -8.58 -2.06
C SER A 57 7.45 -7.12 -2.36
N VAL A 58 7.43 -6.29 -1.33
CA VAL A 58 7.59 -4.85 -1.47
C VAL A 58 9.05 -4.51 -1.19
N LEU A 59 9.69 -3.86 -2.16
CA LEU A 59 11.10 -3.52 -2.04
C LEU A 59 11.21 -2.16 -1.36
N LEU A 60 11.56 -2.20 -0.08
CA LEU A 60 11.62 -0.97 0.71
C LEU A 60 12.97 -0.31 0.54
N PRO A 61 12.99 1.02 0.41
CA PRO A 61 14.26 1.73 0.27
C PRO A 61 15.08 1.59 1.54
N ASN A 62 16.35 1.29 1.37
CA ASN A 62 17.30 1.21 2.49
C ASN A 62 16.95 0.18 3.54
N GLN A 63 16.15 -0.80 3.19
CA GLN A 63 15.79 -1.88 4.10
C GLN A 63 15.84 -3.21 3.37
N THR A 64 16.36 -4.20 4.05
CA THR A 64 16.36 -5.58 3.57
C THR A 64 16.02 -6.46 4.76
N PRO A 65 15.39 -7.58 4.53
CA PRO A 65 14.87 -8.05 3.24
C PRO A 65 13.61 -7.29 2.83
N ALA A 66 13.10 -7.60 1.65
CA ALA A 66 11.83 -7.03 1.20
C ALA A 66 10.72 -7.38 2.17
N LEU A 67 9.67 -6.57 2.17
CA LEU A 67 8.50 -6.86 2.99
C LEU A 67 7.66 -7.90 2.26
N SER A 68 7.49 -9.06 2.86
CA SER A 68 6.80 -10.17 2.22
C SER A 68 5.38 -10.34 2.71
N ILE A 69 4.45 -10.35 1.78
CA ILE A 69 3.07 -10.70 2.04
C ILE A 69 2.91 -12.12 1.50
N ASP A 70 2.79 -13.08 2.39
CA ASP A 70 2.80 -14.48 2.00
C ASP A 70 1.60 -14.90 1.19
N LEU A 71 0.48 -14.29 1.41
CA LEU A 71 -0.73 -14.63 0.66
C LEU A 71 -1.68 -13.45 0.64
N GLY A 72 -2.12 -13.10 -0.54
CA GLY A 72 -3.16 -12.10 -0.72
C GLY A 72 -4.11 -12.55 -1.80
N THR A 73 -5.24 -11.89 -1.88
CA THR A 73 -6.22 -12.15 -2.93
C THR A 73 -6.43 -10.87 -3.71
N ILE A 74 -6.45 -10.99 -5.03
CA ILE A 74 -6.73 -9.86 -5.89
C ILE A 74 -8.23 -9.61 -5.84
N LYS A 75 -8.62 -8.48 -5.28
CA LYS A 75 -10.02 -8.18 -5.01
C LYS A 75 -10.65 -7.36 -6.12
N TRP A 76 -9.87 -6.58 -6.84
CA TRP A 76 -10.40 -5.81 -7.95
C TRP A 76 -9.29 -5.56 -8.95
N VAL A 77 -9.68 -5.39 -10.20
CA VAL A 77 -8.75 -5.12 -11.30
C VAL A 77 -9.35 -4.00 -12.15
N GLN A 78 -8.53 -3.05 -12.51
CA GLN A 78 -8.93 -1.95 -13.36
C GLN A 78 -7.77 -1.65 -14.28
N GLY A 79 -7.78 -2.24 -15.47
CA GLY A 79 -6.66 -2.12 -16.39
C GLY A 79 -5.43 -2.80 -15.81
N HIS A 80 -4.36 -2.05 -15.69
CA HIS A 80 -3.12 -2.57 -15.13
C HIS A 80 -2.98 -2.27 -13.65
N GLU A 81 -4.02 -1.76 -13.01
CA GLU A 81 -4.00 -1.54 -11.58
C GLU A 81 -4.88 -2.59 -10.91
N PHE A 82 -4.44 -3.09 -9.78
CA PHE A 82 -5.24 -4.06 -9.05
C PHE A 82 -5.04 -3.91 -7.56
N GLY A 83 -6.04 -4.34 -6.82
CA GLY A 83 -6.01 -4.27 -5.36
C GLY A 83 -5.87 -5.65 -4.76
N VAL A 84 -5.05 -5.74 -3.72
CA VAL A 84 -4.76 -6.99 -3.02
C VAL A 84 -5.20 -6.86 -1.58
N GLU A 85 -5.95 -7.84 -1.11
CA GLU A 85 -6.29 -7.96 0.31
C GLU A 85 -5.33 -8.97 0.91
N PHE A 86 -4.69 -8.61 2.02
CA PHE A 86 -3.73 -9.50 2.67
C PHE A 86 -4.48 -10.57 3.46
N LEU A 87 -4.18 -11.83 3.17
CA LEU A 87 -4.77 -12.94 3.88
C LEU A 87 -3.82 -13.56 4.88
N ARG A 88 -2.54 -13.59 4.54
CA ARG A 88 -1.54 -14.16 5.44
C ARG A 88 -0.31 -13.28 5.41
N LEU A 89 0.01 -12.75 6.56
CA LEU A 89 1.14 -11.87 6.72
C LEU A 89 1.92 -12.39 7.91
N PRO A 90 3.16 -12.83 7.72
CA PRO A 90 3.94 -13.33 8.86
C PRO A 90 4.07 -12.26 9.93
N LEU A 91 4.20 -12.69 11.17
CA LEU A 91 4.24 -11.76 12.29
C LEU A 91 5.31 -10.70 12.10
N GLU A 92 6.49 -11.11 11.68
CA GLU A 92 7.58 -10.17 11.49
C GLU A 92 7.24 -9.15 10.40
N ALA A 93 6.63 -9.60 9.32
CA ALA A 93 6.24 -8.71 8.24
C ALA A 93 5.15 -7.75 8.71
N ARG A 94 4.21 -8.26 9.52
CA ARG A 94 3.16 -7.41 10.06
C ARG A 94 3.74 -6.33 10.96
N GLN A 95 4.72 -6.68 11.77
CA GLN A 95 5.36 -5.71 12.65
C GLN A 95 6.12 -4.66 11.86
N ARG A 96 6.82 -5.08 10.81
CA ARG A 96 7.53 -4.14 9.93
C ARG A 96 6.55 -3.21 9.23
N LEU A 97 5.46 -3.78 8.74
CA LEU A 97 4.45 -2.99 8.05
C LEU A 97 3.83 -1.96 8.99
N ASN A 98 3.47 -2.38 10.19
CA ASN A 98 2.88 -1.48 11.16
C ASN A 98 3.85 -0.35 11.50
N SER A 99 5.11 -0.68 11.70
CA SER A 99 6.12 0.31 12.04
C SER A 99 6.31 1.31 10.91
N MET A 100 6.33 0.82 9.69
CA MET A 100 6.50 1.67 8.51
C MET A 100 5.32 2.61 8.35
N LEU A 101 4.10 2.10 8.52
CA LEU A 101 2.92 2.94 8.38
C LEU A 101 2.80 3.97 9.49
N ARG A 102 3.24 3.62 10.69
CA ARG A 102 3.28 4.60 11.78
C ARG A 102 4.25 5.73 11.45
N THR A 103 5.40 5.39 10.91
CA THR A 103 6.38 6.39 10.52
C THR A 103 5.81 7.31 9.45
N GLU A 104 5.10 6.74 8.48
CA GLU A 104 4.51 7.55 7.43
C GLU A 104 3.40 8.44 7.96
N LEU A 105 2.62 7.96 8.90
CA LEU A 105 1.58 8.77 9.50
C LEU A 105 2.18 9.94 10.27
N ILE A 106 3.22 9.69 11.05
CA ILE A 106 3.88 10.73 11.81
C ILE A 106 4.45 11.78 10.85
N HIS A 107 5.08 11.33 9.79
CA HIS A 107 5.63 12.23 8.79
C HIS A 107 4.53 13.10 8.16
N LEU A 108 3.41 12.49 7.84
CA LEU A 108 2.29 13.20 7.24
C LEU A 108 1.76 14.27 8.21
N LEU A 109 1.62 13.91 9.48
CA LEU A 109 1.10 14.85 10.46
C LEU A 109 2.07 16.00 10.68
N LYS A 110 3.36 15.74 10.66
CA LYS A 110 4.34 16.80 10.80
C LYS A 110 4.30 17.74 9.60
N THR A 111 4.15 17.18 8.43
CA THR A 111 4.07 17.98 7.22
C THR A 111 2.85 18.90 7.26
N ARG A 112 1.71 18.37 7.71
CA ARG A 112 0.53 19.18 7.83
C ARG A 112 0.71 20.27 8.86
N SER A 113 1.31 19.93 9.97
CA SER A 113 1.52 20.90 11.02
C SER A 113 2.41 22.02 10.54
N ASN A 114 3.49 21.69 9.86
CA ASN A 114 4.38 22.69 9.31
C ASN A 114 3.67 23.57 8.29
N ARG A 115 2.80 23.01 7.51
CA ARG A 115 2.06 23.77 6.54
C ARG A 115 1.09 24.71 7.23
N ASN A 116 0.44 24.25 8.28
CA ASN A 116 -0.51 25.06 8.98
C ASN A 116 0.18 26.22 9.71
N ASP A 117 1.42 26.05 10.07
CA ASP A 117 2.15 27.09 10.75
C ASP A 117 2.68 28.12 9.78
N SER A 118 2.56 27.91 8.53
CA SER A 118 3.08 28.80 7.54
C SER A 118 2.25 30.07 7.48
N PRO A 119 2.82 31.23 7.57
CA PRO A 119 2.03 32.46 7.61
C PRO A 119 1.16 32.64 6.37
N GLU A 120 1.69 32.29 5.23
CA GLU A 120 0.93 32.48 4.05
C GLU A 120 -0.25 31.58 4.03
N LEU A 121 -0.17 30.44 4.67
CA LEU A 121 -1.29 29.57 4.69
C LEU A 121 -2.27 29.99 5.72
N LEU A 122 -1.74 30.52 6.77
CA LEU A 122 -2.63 30.89 7.77
C LEU A 122 -3.52 31.91 7.35
N LYS A 123 -3.04 32.53 6.45
CA LYS A 123 -3.83 33.42 5.99
C LYS A 123 -4.64 32.82 5.18
N GLN A 124 -4.32 31.79 4.93
CA GLN A 124 -4.98 31.15 4.44
C GLN A 124 -5.52 30.33 4.86
N GLY A 125 -5.18 30.39 5.30
CA GLY A 125 -5.53 29.76 5.73
C GLY A 125 -6.04 29.34 6.09
N ARG A 126 -6.31 29.31 6.31
CA ARG A 126 -6.65 28.84 6.65
C ARG A 126 -7.39 28.81 6.68
#